data_57ea9678ee002247a4ad722d5f487d8f
#
_entry.id   57ea9678ee002247a4ad722d5f487d8f
#
_cell.length_a   1.000
_cell.length_b   1.000
_cell.length_c   1.000
_cell.angle_alpha   90.00
_cell.angle_beta   90.00
_cell.angle_gamma   90.00
#
_symmetry.space_group_name_H-M   'P 1'
#
loop_
_entity.id
_entity.type
_entity.pdbx_description
1 polymer ?
#
loop_
_entity_poly.entity_id
_entity_poly.type
_entity_poly.pdbx_seq_one_letter_code
_entity_poly.pdbx_strand_id
1 'polypeptide(L)'
;MARRSRDVPQDPGYVPYQSQEGRVIRRLSENGKQVDYSPEEYGVRKDSGMGIFKPVNSSGGLLFLAILITLAFGGMVYGLVQIAITGQWEILGRTWWMFLLIQIPLIAAWTGYFKERNAEKLRRARNLPRPVE
;
A
#
# COMPACT_ATOMS: atom_id res chain seq x y z
N MET A 1 -14.87 30.73 -20.64
CA MET A 1 -13.45 30.64 -21.04
C MET A 1 -13.01 29.19 -21.00
N ALA A 2 -12.80 28.58 -22.14
CA ALA A 2 -12.27 27.23 -22.21
C ALA A 2 -10.81 27.27 -21.74
N ARG A 3 -10.50 26.57 -20.62
CA ARG A 3 -9.12 26.29 -20.23
C ARG A 3 -8.51 25.43 -21.35
N ARG A 4 -7.61 26.02 -22.13
CA ARG A 4 -6.73 25.25 -23.00
C ARG A 4 -6.08 24.16 -22.13
N SER A 5 -6.50 22.92 -22.34
CA SER A 5 -5.73 21.78 -21.89
C SER A 5 -4.36 21.92 -22.55
N ARG A 6 -3.32 22.20 -21.76
CA ARG A 6 -1.95 22.15 -22.27
C ARG A 6 -1.76 20.74 -22.76
N ASP A 7 -1.55 20.59 -24.07
CA ASP A 7 -1.12 19.34 -24.66
C ASP A 7 0.22 18.99 -24.05
N VAL A 8 0.17 18.20 -22.99
CA VAL A 8 1.38 17.62 -22.38
C VAL A 8 1.82 16.49 -23.31
N PRO A 9 3.06 16.49 -23.82
CA PRO A 9 3.53 15.43 -24.70
C PRO A 9 3.38 14.09 -24.00
N GLN A 10 2.58 13.22 -24.61
CA GLN A 10 2.38 11.85 -24.11
C GLN A 10 3.59 11.00 -24.48
N ASP A 11 3.96 10.10 -23.59
CA ASP A 11 5.02 9.13 -23.86
C ASP A 11 4.61 8.24 -25.03
N PRO A 12 5.47 8.02 -26.07
CA PRO A 12 5.12 7.20 -27.24
C PRO A 12 4.74 5.76 -26.91
N GLY A 13 5.05 5.25 -25.72
CA GLY A 13 4.58 3.95 -25.23
C GLY A 13 3.29 3.99 -24.39
N TYR A 14 2.69 5.16 -24.24
CA TYR A 14 1.50 5.31 -23.39
C TYR A 14 0.24 4.82 -24.09
N VAL A 15 -0.44 3.86 -23.47
CA VAL A 15 -1.78 3.42 -23.87
C VAL A 15 -2.79 4.07 -22.94
N PRO A 16 -3.69 4.94 -23.44
CA PRO A 16 -4.70 5.57 -22.56
C PRO A 16 -5.62 4.50 -21.95
N TYR A 17 -5.85 4.61 -20.65
CA TYR A 17 -6.77 3.73 -19.97
C TYR A 17 -8.21 4.14 -20.30
N GLN A 18 -8.95 3.23 -20.92
CA GLN A 18 -10.38 3.35 -21.11
C GLN A 18 -11.08 2.71 -19.92
N SER A 19 -11.37 3.49 -18.89
CA SER A 19 -12.09 2.97 -17.75
C SER A 19 -13.57 2.84 -18.05
N GLN A 20 -14.14 1.67 -17.84
CA GLN A 20 -15.58 1.48 -17.88
C GLN A 20 -16.30 2.23 -16.74
N GLU A 21 -15.57 2.64 -15.70
CA GLU A 21 -16.08 3.30 -14.50
C GLU A 21 -15.81 4.82 -14.44
N GLY A 22 -15.23 5.41 -15.45
CA GLY A 22 -15.04 6.87 -15.57
C GLY A 22 -14.10 7.54 -14.55
N ARG A 23 -13.44 6.78 -13.68
CA ARG A 23 -12.48 7.31 -12.72
C ARG A 23 -11.05 7.17 -13.24
N VAL A 24 -10.52 8.27 -13.72
CA VAL A 24 -9.12 8.36 -14.16
C VAL A 24 -8.37 9.28 -13.19
N ILE A 25 -7.26 8.80 -12.64
CA ILE A 25 -6.39 9.59 -11.79
C ILE A 25 -5.25 10.13 -12.64
N ARG A 26 -5.29 11.42 -12.93
CA ARG A 26 -4.23 12.11 -13.66
C ARG A 26 -3.18 12.63 -12.69
N ARG A 27 -1.97 12.11 -12.80
CA ARG A 27 -0.84 12.50 -11.94
C ARG A 27 0.45 12.63 -12.74
N LEU A 28 1.37 13.41 -12.17
CA LEU A 28 2.72 13.53 -12.70
C LEU A 28 3.47 12.22 -12.51
N SER A 29 4.13 11.74 -13.56
CA SER A 29 4.99 10.58 -13.49
C SER A 29 6.43 10.95 -13.11
N GLU A 30 7.21 9.97 -12.74
CA GLU A 30 8.65 10.12 -12.44
C GLU A 30 9.42 10.77 -13.60
N ASN A 31 8.93 10.63 -14.82
CA ASN A 31 9.49 11.24 -16.03
C ASN A 31 9.05 12.69 -16.28
N GLY A 32 8.33 13.32 -15.35
CA GLY A 32 7.82 14.69 -15.46
C GLY A 32 6.62 14.85 -16.41
N LYS A 33 6.06 13.75 -16.93
CA LYS A 33 4.87 13.77 -17.80
C LYS A 33 3.60 13.46 -17.01
N GLN A 34 2.48 14.07 -17.41
CA GLN A 34 1.19 13.71 -16.85
C GLN A 34 0.69 12.41 -17.48
N VAL A 35 0.33 11.46 -16.65
CA VAL A 35 -0.16 10.14 -17.05
C VAL A 35 -1.48 9.86 -16.35
N ASP A 36 -2.40 9.22 -17.08
CA ASP A 36 -3.68 8.80 -16.55
C ASP A 36 -3.55 7.36 -16.00
N TYR A 37 -3.81 7.21 -14.70
CA TYR A 37 -3.79 5.93 -14.00
C TYR A 37 -5.19 5.48 -13.64
N SER A 38 -5.46 4.18 -13.71
CA SER A 38 -6.64 3.63 -13.03
C SER A 38 -6.43 3.63 -11.51
N PRO A 39 -7.50 3.59 -10.70
CA PRO A 39 -7.38 3.49 -9.25
C PRO A 39 -6.54 2.28 -8.80
N GLU A 40 -6.58 1.19 -9.56
CA GLU A 40 -5.82 -0.03 -9.29
C GLU A 40 -4.34 0.10 -9.66
N GLU A 41 -4.04 0.79 -10.76
CA GLU A 41 -2.66 1.06 -11.20
C GLU A 41 -1.95 2.11 -10.34
N TYR A 42 -2.71 3.00 -9.72
CA TYR A 42 -2.16 4.02 -8.83
C TYR A 42 -1.59 3.41 -7.54
N GLY A 43 -2.11 2.28 -7.12
CA GLY A 43 -1.64 1.56 -5.94
C GLY A 43 -2.14 2.11 -4.63
N VAL A 44 -1.27 2.18 -3.63
CA VAL A 44 -1.61 2.71 -2.31
C VAL A 44 -1.75 4.23 -2.39
N ARG A 45 -2.97 4.73 -2.18
CA ARG A 45 -3.25 6.17 -2.20
C ARG A 45 -2.58 6.84 -1.01
N LYS A 46 -1.74 7.81 -1.29
CA LYS A 46 -1.10 8.65 -0.28
C LYS A 46 -2.10 9.62 0.39
N ASP A 47 -3.21 9.92 -0.28
CA ASP A 47 -4.24 10.84 0.21
C ASP A 47 -5.26 10.18 1.15
N SER A 48 -5.29 8.86 1.25
CA SER A 48 -6.23 8.16 2.10
C SER A 48 -5.73 8.02 3.55
N GLY A 49 -5.70 9.12 4.25
CA GLY A 49 -5.88 9.30 5.69
C GLY A 49 -5.07 8.49 6.70
N MET A 50 -4.49 7.37 6.39
CA MET A 50 -3.62 6.62 7.31
C MET A 50 -2.15 7.06 7.13
N GLY A 51 -1.83 8.25 7.63
CA GLY A 51 -0.51 8.87 7.53
C GLY A 51 0.64 8.14 8.21
N ILE A 52 0.39 7.00 8.85
CA ILE A 52 1.42 6.19 9.52
C ILE A 52 2.38 5.55 8.51
N PHE A 53 1.94 5.29 7.28
CA PHE A 53 2.74 4.60 6.25
C PHE A 53 3.17 5.49 5.08
N LYS A 54 3.00 6.80 5.19
CA LYS A 54 3.38 7.76 4.15
C LYS A 54 4.82 7.65 3.60
N PRO A 55 5.85 7.38 4.41
CA PRO A 55 7.22 7.34 3.90
C PRO A 55 7.56 6.05 3.14
N VAL A 56 6.71 5.03 3.18
CA VAL A 56 7.01 3.72 2.62
C VAL A 56 6.13 3.45 1.42
N ASN A 57 6.52 3.98 0.27
CA ASN A 57 5.73 3.90 -0.97
C ASN A 57 6.26 2.92 -2.01
N SER A 58 7.36 2.25 -1.74
CA SER A 58 7.89 1.21 -2.61
C SER A 58 7.34 -0.16 -2.22
N SER A 59 7.12 -1.03 -3.20
CA SER A 59 6.72 -2.43 -2.94
C SER A 59 7.73 -3.14 -2.02
N GLY A 60 9.03 -2.85 -2.18
CA GLY A 60 10.07 -3.37 -1.31
C GLY A 60 10.00 -2.84 0.12
N GLY A 61 9.73 -1.55 0.31
CA GLY A 61 9.57 -0.96 1.62
C GLY A 61 8.33 -1.46 2.36
N LEU A 62 7.21 -1.61 1.66
CA LEU A 62 5.99 -2.19 2.22
C LEU A 62 6.18 -3.67 2.58
N LEU A 63 6.94 -4.42 1.77
CA LEU A 63 7.30 -5.80 2.09
C LEU A 63 8.16 -5.87 3.36
N PHE A 64 9.18 -5.02 3.46
CA PHE A 64 10.03 -4.97 4.65
C PHE A 64 9.22 -4.65 5.90
N LEU A 65 8.32 -3.68 5.84
CA LEU A 65 7.42 -3.33 6.94
C LEU A 65 6.49 -4.50 7.31
N ALA A 66 5.92 -5.18 6.32
CA ALA A 66 5.06 -6.34 6.55
C ALA A 66 5.82 -7.49 7.24
N ILE A 67 7.06 -7.76 6.83
CA ILE A 67 7.92 -8.76 7.47
C ILE A 67 8.22 -8.36 8.91
N LEU A 68 8.60 -7.12 9.15
CA LEU A 68 8.93 -6.61 10.49
C LEU A 68 7.75 -6.72 11.45
N ILE A 69 6.54 -6.33 11.01
CA ILE A 69 5.31 -6.47 11.80
C ILE A 69 4.98 -7.96 12.04
N THR A 70 5.20 -8.82 11.04
CA THR A 70 4.98 -10.27 11.17
C THR A 70 5.94 -10.88 12.20
N LEU A 71 7.21 -10.47 12.23
CA LEU A 71 8.18 -10.92 13.24
C LEU A 71 7.78 -10.46 14.66
N ALA A 72 7.32 -9.21 14.79
CA ALA A 72 6.82 -8.69 16.06
C ALA A 72 5.58 -9.47 16.53
N PHE A 73 4.67 -9.80 15.62
CA PHE A 73 3.52 -10.65 15.90
C PHE A 73 3.93 -12.05 16.35
N GLY A 74 4.87 -12.68 15.64
CA GLY A 74 5.42 -13.99 16.01
C GLY A 74 6.06 -13.99 17.40
N GLY A 75 6.83 -12.96 17.74
CA GLY A 75 7.39 -12.76 19.07
C GLY A 75 6.33 -12.63 20.17
N MET A 76 5.26 -11.91 19.87
CA MET A 76 4.13 -11.76 20.80
C MET A 76 3.39 -13.08 21.00
N VAL A 77 3.11 -13.83 19.93
CA VAL A 77 2.49 -15.17 20.04
C VAL A 77 3.37 -16.11 20.87
N TYR A 78 4.67 -16.10 20.64
CA TYR A 78 5.62 -16.88 21.44
C TYR A 78 5.55 -16.51 22.92
N GLY A 79 5.54 -15.22 23.25
CA GLY A 79 5.39 -14.72 24.62
C GLY A 79 4.09 -15.19 25.28
N LEU A 80 2.96 -15.11 24.56
CA LEU A 80 1.66 -15.57 25.07
C LEU A 80 1.66 -17.09 25.33
N VAL A 81 2.29 -17.87 24.46
CA VAL A 81 2.43 -19.33 24.65
C VAL A 81 3.27 -19.63 25.90
N GLN A 82 4.38 -18.92 26.12
CA GLN A 82 5.19 -19.06 27.32
C GLN A 82 4.42 -18.71 28.60
N ILE A 83 3.64 -17.64 28.59
CA ILE A 83 2.76 -17.26 29.73
C ILE A 83 1.74 -18.37 30.02
N ALA A 84 1.14 -18.96 28.97
CA ALA A 84 0.18 -20.05 29.12
C ALA A 84 0.83 -21.32 29.71
N ILE A 85 2.02 -21.70 29.23
CA ILE A 85 2.76 -22.85 29.70
C ILE A 85 3.20 -22.70 31.19
N THR A 86 3.58 -21.48 31.60
CA THR A 86 3.97 -21.17 32.97
C THR A 86 2.77 -21.03 33.93
N GLY A 87 1.55 -21.16 33.43
CA GLY A 87 0.33 -21.12 34.24
C GLY A 87 -0.05 -19.73 34.74
N GLN A 88 0.50 -18.68 34.18
CA GLN A 88 0.21 -17.30 34.56
C GLN A 88 -1.06 -16.76 33.86
N TRP A 89 -2.17 -17.42 34.11
CA TRP A 89 -3.45 -17.15 33.46
C TRP A 89 -3.98 -15.74 33.72
N GLU A 90 -3.65 -15.16 34.87
CA GLU A 90 -4.03 -13.78 35.19
C GLU A 90 -3.39 -12.77 34.24
N ILE A 91 -2.10 -12.96 33.91
CA ILE A 91 -1.39 -12.11 32.94
C ILE A 91 -1.97 -12.30 31.54
N LEU A 92 -2.29 -13.53 31.17
CA LEU A 92 -2.91 -13.82 29.88
C LEU A 92 -4.27 -13.11 29.74
N GLY A 93 -5.12 -13.19 30.76
CA GLY A 93 -6.42 -12.51 30.79
C GLY A 93 -6.32 -10.99 30.70
N ARG A 94 -5.23 -10.40 31.18
CA ARG A 94 -4.98 -8.95 31.11
C ARG A 94 -4.38 -8.50 29.78
N THR A 95 -3.67 -9.38 29.07
CA THR A 95 -2.85 -9.00 27.92
C THR A 95 -3.46 -9.44 26.57
N TRP A 96 -4.46 -10.32 26.57
CA TRP A 96 -5.05 -10.87 25.34
C TRP A 96 -5.57 -9.83 24.35
N TRP A 97 -6.03 -8.67 24.83
CA TRP A 97 -6.53 -7.59 23.98
C TRP A 97 -5.43 -6.97 23.10
N MET A 98 -4.16 -7.00 23.56
CA MET A 98 -3.01 -6.55 22.75
C MET A 98 -2.85 -7.41 21.50
N PHE A 99 -3.18 -8.70 21.60
CA PHE A 99 -3.19 -9.61 20.45
C PHE A 99 -4.19 -9.16 19.38
N LEU A 100 -5.35 -8.67 19.78
CA LEU A 100 -6.34 -8.13 18.83
C LEU A 100 -5.86 -6.83 18.17
N LEU A 101 -5.22 -5.95 18.94
CA LEU A 101 -4.73 -4.68 18.40
C LEU A 101 -3.64 -4.85 17.35
N ILE A 102 -2.73 -5.81 17.52
CA ILE A 102 -1.63 -6.02 16.55
C ILE A 102 -2.13 -6.61 15.22
N GLN A 103 -3.32 -7.19 15.18
CA GLN A 103 -3.92 -7.70 13.95
C GLN A 103 -4.20 -6.56 12.95
N ILE A 104 -4.58 -5.38 13.43
CA ILE A 104 -4.92 -4.24 12.58
C ILE A 104 -3.72 -3.80 11.72
N PRO A 105 -2.54 -3.45 12.29
CA PRO A 105 -1.38 -3.08 11.48
C PRO A 105 -0.84 -4.26 10.65
N LEU A 106 -0.99 -5.50 11.13
CA LEU A 106 -0.57 -6.68 10.38
C LEU A 106 -1.36 -6.83 9.08
N ILE A 107 -2.70 -6.77 9.17
CA ILE A 107 -3.59 -6.85 8.00
C ILE A 107 -3.35 -5.65 7.08
N ALA A 108 -3.22 -4.43 7.63
CA ALA A 108 -2.97 -3.23 6.86
C ALA A 108 -1.65 -3.29 6.08
N ALA A 109 -0.59 -3.80 6.69
CA ALA A 109 0.72 -3.92 6.04
C ALA A 109 0.68 -4.92 4.86
N TRP A 110 0.09 -6.09 5.04
CA TRP A 110 -0.02 -7.09 3.99
C TRP A 110 -0.98 -6.68 2.88
N THR A 111 -2.13 -6.09 3.19
CA THR A 111 -3.05 -5.57 2.18
C THR A 111 -2.43 -4.44 1.38
N GLY A 112 -1.69 -3.54 2.03
CA GLY A 112 -0.93 -2.48 1.37
C GLY A 112 0.12 -3.04 0.41
N TYR A 113 0.90 -4.01 0.85
CA TYR A 113 1.91 -4.67 0.02
C TYR A 113 1.30 -5.34 -1.23
N PHE A 114 0.25 -6.15 -1.05
CA PHE A 114 -0.38 -6.83 -2.18
C PHE A 114 -1.01 -5.84 -3.17
N LYS A 115 -1.63 -4.79 -2.67
CA LYS A 115 -2.21 -3.74 -3.49
C LYS A 115 -1.14 -3.03 -4.33
N GLU A 116 -0.02 -2.65 -3.73
CA GLU A 116 1.08 -2.00 -4.45
C GLU A 116 1.74 -2.95 -5.47
N ARG A 117 1.93 -4.21 -5.11
CA ARG A 117 2.47 -5.22 -6.02
C ARG A 117 1.57 -5.46 -7.24
N ASN A 118 0.25 -5.48 -7.04
CA ASN A 118 -0.69 -5.57 -8.15
C ASN A 118 -0.66 -4.33 -9.03
N ALA A 119 -0.62 -3.15 -8.43
CA ALA A 119 -0.49 -1.89 -9.15
C ALA A 119 0.79 -1.84 -9.98
N GLU A 120 1.91 -2.31 -9.43
CA GLU A 120 3.18 -2.39 -10.16
C GLU A 120 3.10 -3.33 -11.37
N LYS A 121 2.45 -4.50 -11.22
CA LYS A 121 2.23 -5.42 -12.35
C LYS A 121 1.38 -4.79 -13.44
N LEU A 122 0.30 -4.11 -13.08
CA LEU A 122 -0.58 -3.42 -14.04
C LEU A 122 0.14 -2.27 -14.75
N ARG A 123 0.92 -1.47 -14.02
CA ARG A 123 1.75 -0.42 -14.61
C ARG A 123 2.77 -0.98 -15.61
N ARG A 124 3.42 -2.08 -15.26
CA ARG A 124 4.37 -2.75 -16.17
C ARG A 124 3.69 -3.29 -17.42
N ALA A 125 2.49 -3.85 -17.31
CA ALA A 125 1.71 -4.37 -18.43
C ALA A 125 1.34 -3.26 -19.44
N ARG A 126 1.15 -2.02 -18.97
CA ARG A 126 0.82 -0.84 -19.79
C ARG A 126 2.03 0.07 -20.07
N ASN A 127 3.24 -0.33 -19.72
CA ASN A 127 4.45 0.50 -19.80
C ASN A 127 4.31 1.88 -19.14
N LEU A 128 3.58 1.95 -18.02
CA LEU A 128 3.39 3.20 -17.29
C LEU A 128 4.55 3.45 -16.31
N PRO A 129 5.08 4.68 -16.26
CA PRO A 129 6.04 5.07 -15.25
C PRO A 129 5.35 5.16 -13.86
N ARG A 130 6.17 5.14 -12.82
CA ARG A 130 5.68 5.29 -11.46
C ARG A 130 5.09 6.69 -11.24
N PRO A 131 3.93 6.83 -10.59
CA PRO A 131 3.40 8.14 -10.24
C PRO A 131 4.30 8.79 -9.18
N VAL A 132 4.61 10.07 -9.40
CA VAL A 132 5.27 10.93 -8.40
C VAL A 132 4.20 11.73 -7.68
N GLU A 133 4.42 11.97 -6.42
CA GLU A 133 3.57 12.81 -5.58
C GLU A 133 3.72 14.28 -5.83
#